data_b0b533c4a755a17abc47e1d89e6039b2
#
_entry.id   b0b533c4a755a17abc47e1d89e6039b2
#
_cell.length_a   1.000
_cell.length_b   1.000
_cell.length_c   1.000
_cell.angle_alpha   90.00
_cell.angle_beta   90.00
_cell.angle_gamma   90.00
#
_symmetry.space_group_name_H-M   'P 1'
#
loop_
_entity.id
_entity.type
_entity.pdbx_description
1 polymer ?
#
loop_
_entity_poly.entity_id
_entity_poly.type
_entity_poly.pdbx_seq_one_letter_code
_entity_poly.pdbx_strand_id
1 'polypeptide(L)'
;MTDSESACAAANRVHWPAPPGIDHLVYAVPDLAAGVRDLEARLGARQTPGGSHPGLGTRNSLLRIGDRVYLEVVGPDPEQPVAPGGLWYTGGPAPLPALVTWAVRSADLDRLAAGPGGHLLGPVRSMSRTRPGGDRIAWTLTMPRKPFPRQGIIPFFIDWGNTPHPCAELPDRGVRLVRLSGRHPDPEAVRRELGRLGVELEVAAEQAGLVAVLQTPAGDRVTL
;
A
#
# COMPACT_ATOMS: atom_id res chain seq x y z
N MET A 1 -33.74 25.03 -29.14
CA MET A 1 -32.39 25.52 -28.90
C MET A 1 -32.06 25.19 -27.45
N THR A 2 -31.22 24.27 -27.06
CA THR A 2 -30.63 23.04 -27.66
C THR A 2 -30.04 22.25 -26.50
N ASP A 3 -30.52 21.03 -26.33
CA ASP A 3 -30.00 20.04 -25.34
C ASP A 3 -28.71 19.42 -25.87
N SER A 4 -27.66 20.20 -26.02
CA SER A 4 -26.40 19.72 -26.64
C SER A 4 -25.14 19.83 -25.77
N GLU A 5 -25.19 20.37 -24.57
CA GLU A 5 -23.97 20.57 -23.74
C GLU A 5 -23.84 19.58 -22.58
N SER A 6 -24.83 18.73 -22.31
CA SER A 6 -24.77 17.77 -21.19
C SER A 6 -24.17 16.41 -21.54
N ALA A 7 -23.87 16.14 -22.81
CA ALA A 7 -23.43 14.81 -23.24
C ALA A 7 -21.92 14.60 -23.33
N CYS A 8 -21.10 15.64 -23.15
CA CYS A 8 -19.63 15.55 -23.34
C CYS A 8 -18.82 15.25 -22.08
N ALA A 9 -19.40 15.20 -20.90
CA ALA A 9 -18.69 14.94 -19.65
C ALA A 9 -18.72 13.48 -19.17
N ALA A 10 -19.37 12.58 -19.91
CA ALA A 10 -19.52 11.17 -19.52
C ALA A 10 -18.57 10.18 -20.24
N ALA A 11 -17.78 10.64 -21.18
CA ALA A 11 -16.90 9.79 -21.98
C ALA A 11 -15.44 9.95 -21.51
N ASN A 12 -14.99 9.15 -20.60
CA ASN A 12 -13.69 8.51 -20.47
C ASN A 12 -13.33 8.11 -19.04
N ARG A 13 -14.26 7.50 -18.31
CA ARG A 13 -13.85 6.73 -17.13
C ARG A 13 -13.36 5.37 -17.60
N VAL A 14 -12.10 5.28 -17.99
CA VAL A 14 -11.45 3.98 -18.12
C VAL A 14 -11.33 3.44 -16.70
N HIS A 15 -12.29 2.63 -16.32
CA HIS A 15 -12.28 1.89 -15.07
C HIS A 15 -11.27 0.73 -15.24
N TRP A 16 -10.03 0.97 -14.83
CA TRP A 16 -9.07 -0.10 -14.64
C TRP A 16 -9.34 -0.68 -13.26
N PRO A 17 -9.83 -1.91 -13.14
CA PRO A 17 -9.98 -2.52 -11.83
C PRO A 17 -8.59 -2.65 -11.23
N ALA A 18 -8.38 -2.05 -10.04
CA ALA A 18 -7.26 -2.42 -9.21
C ALA A 18 -7.32 -3.95 -9.03
N PRO A 19 -6.19 -4.69 -9.10
CA PRO A 19 -6.21 -6.13 -8.94
C PRO A 19 -7.08 -6.53 -7.75
N PRO A 20 -7.99 -7.51 -7.89
CA PRO A 20 -8.88 -7.88 -6.81
C PRO A 20 -8.06 -8.25 -5.57
N GLY A 21 -8.42 -7.69 -4.42
CA GLY A 21 -7.78 -8.00 -3.14
C GLY A 21 -6.72 -7.02 -2.65
N ILE A 22 -6.25 -6.03 -3.43
CA ILE A 22 -5.34 -4.99 -2.89
C ILE A 22 -6.02 -4.30 -1.71
N ASP A 23 -5.27 -4.19 -0.60
CA ASP A 23 -5.67 -3.45 0.59
C ASP A 23 -5.04 -2.05 0.61
N HIS A 24 -3.73 -2.01 0.57
CA HIS A 24 -2.99 -0.75 0.53
C HIS A 24 -1.61 -0.89 -0.10
N LEU A 25 -1.07 0.25 -0.51
CA LEU A 25 0.31 0.40 -0.93
C LEU A 25 1.10 1.05 0.20
N VAL A 26 2.35 0.67 0.39
CA VAL A 26 3.23 1.23 1.41
C VAL A 26 4.34 2.05 0.77
N TYR A 27 4.29 3.36 0.99
CA TYR A 27 5.29 4.31 0.55
C TYR A 27 6.11 4.78 1.75
N ALA A 28 7.36 4.34 1.81
CA ALA A 28 8.23 4.67 2.92
C ALA A 28 9.02 5.96 2.65
N VAL A 29 9.19 6.77 3.69
CA VAL A 29 9.87 8.05 3.63
C VAL A 29 10.86 8.22 4.79
N PRO A 30 11.97 8.96 4.62
CA PRO A 30 12.92 9.22 5.70
C PRO A 30 12.41 10.22 6.73
N ASP A 31 11.51 11.12 6.35
CA ASP A 31 10.81 12.11 7.17
C ASP A 31 9.34 12.11 6.78
N LEU A 32 8.46 11.74 7.72
CA LEU A 32 7.03 11.61 7.42
C LEU A 32 6.40 12.95 7.03
N ALA A 33 6.73 14.02 7.73
CA ALA A 33 6.13 15.33 7.46
C ALA A 33 6.55 15.88 6.10
N ALA A 34 7.82 15.72 5.73
CA ALA A 34 8.32 16.11 4.42
C ALA A 34 7.72 15.25 3.30
N GLY A 35 7.67 13.91 3.49
CA GLY A 35 7.09 12.99 2.52
C GLY A 35 5.59 13.20 2.29
N VAL A 36 4.84 13.50 3.34
CA VAL A 36 3.42 13.85 3.24
C VAL A 36 3.24 15.14 2.44
N ARG A 37 3.98 16.21 2.74
CA ARG A 37 3.90 17.47 1.99
C ARG A 37 4.23 17.29 0.50
N ASP A 38 5.30 16.52 0.18
CA ASP A 38 5.65 16.23 -1.22
C ASP A 38 4.53 15.52 -1.96
N LEU A 39 4.00 14.45 -1.37
CA LEU A 39 2.92 13.68 -2.00
C LEU A 39 1.61 14.47 -2.10
N GLU A 40 1.26 15.30 -1.12
CA GLU A 40 0.10 16.20 -1.19
C GLU A 40 0.24 17.19 -2.35
N ALA A 41 1.43 17.76 -2.54
CA ALA A 41 1.70 18.66 -3.65
C ALA A 41 1.61 17.95 -5.02
N ARG A 42 2.17 16.73 -5.13
CA ARG A 42 2.16 15.94 -6.36
C ARG A 42 0.78 15.39 -6.71
N LEU A 43 -0.01 15.00 -5.70
CA LEU A 43 -1.31 14.36 -5.90
C LEU A 43 -2.48 15.34 -5.86
N GLY A 44 -2.26 16.59 -5.43
CA GLY A 44 -3.31 17.60 -5.28
C GLY A 44 -4.36 17.20 -4.22
N ALA A 45 -3.99 16.38 -3.23
CA ALA A 45 -4.92 15.82 -2.27
C ALA A 45 -4.29 15.68 -0.88
N ARG A 46 -4.99 16.16 0.15
CA ARG A 46 -4.53 16.07 1.55
C ARG A 46 -4.66 14.66 2.09
N GLN A 47 -3.66 14.24 2.84
CA GLN A 47 -3.65 12.97 3.57
C GLN A 47 -4.33 13.12 4.94
N THR A 48 -4.70 12.00 5.52
CA THR A 48 -5.27 11.90 6.87
C THR A 48 -4.22 11.29 7.80
N PRO A 49 -3.89 11.92 8.94
CA PRO A 49 -3.01 11.30 9.93
C PRO A 49 -3.52 9.93 10.36
N GLY A 50 -2.65 8.93 10.33
CA GLY A 50 -3.02 7.56 10.67
C GLY A 50 -2.79 7.22 12.14
N GLY A 51 -1.57 7.32 12.61
CA GLY A 51 -1.17 7.06 14.00
C GLY A 51 0.18 6.37 14.12
N SER A 52 0.58 6.15 15.37
CA SER A 52 1.82 5.46 15.73
C SER A 52 1.65 3.95 15.71
N HIS A 53 2.69 3.22 15.29
CA HIS A 53 2.77 1.76 15.37
C HIS A 53 3.59 1.36 16.60
N PRO A 54 2.96 0.96 17.71
CA PRO A 54 3.65 0.67 18.96
C PRO A 54 4.74 -0.39 18.78
N GLY A 55 5.96 -0.08 19.26
CA GLY A 55 7.10 -0.99 19.21
C GLY A 55 7.77 -1.14 17.84
N LEU A 56 7.29 -0.46 16.78
CA LEU A 56 7.91 -0.48 15.46
C LEU A 56 8.73 0.79 15.16
N GLY A 57 8.66 1.83 16.01
CA GLY A 57 9.35 3.10 15.78
C GLY A 57 8.85 3.88 14.57
N THR A 58 7.61 3.60 14.12
CA THR A 58 7.03 4.20 12.92
C THR A 58 5.66 4.78 13.18
N ARG A 59 5.30 5.78 12.38
CA ARG A 59 3.95 6.35 12.27
C ARG A 59 3.59 6.55 10.81
N ASN A 60 2.31 6.75 10.53
CA ASN A 60 1.85 6.87 9.15
C ASN A 60 0.85 8.01 8.91
N SER A 61 0.64 8.29 7.63
CA SER A 61 -0.44 9.08 7.08
C SER A 61 -1.11 8.30 5.95
N LEU A 62 -2.41 8.48 5.76
CA LEU A 62 -3.23 7.65 4.88
C LEU A 62 -3.94 8.51 3.84
N LEU A 63 -4.03 8.00 2.60
CA LEU A 63 -4.80 8.60 1.53
C LEU A 63 -5.64 7.54 0.83
N ARG A 64 -6.97 7.69 0.79
CA ARG A 64 -7.83 6.82 0.01
C ARG A 64 -7.55 6.99 -1.49
N ILE A 65 -7.27 5.87 -2.18
CA ILE A 65 -6.95 5.83 -3.62
C ILE A 65 -7.86 4.88 -4.40
N GLY A 66 -8.96 4.48 -3.80
CA GLY A 66 -9.99 3.60 -4.36
C GLY A 66 -11.08 3.30 -3.32
N ASP A 67 -12.07 2.50 -3.66
CA ASP A 67 -13.18 2.22 -2.75
C ASP A 67 -12.75 1.49 -1.49
N ARG A 68 -11.81 0.57 -1.64
CA ARG A 68 -11.24 -0.22 -0.54
C ARG A 68 -9.72 -0.34 -0.67
N VAL A 69 -9.07 0.70 -1.18
CA VAL A 69 -7.62 0.77 -1.34
C VAL A 69 -7.13 2.12 -0.85
N TYR A 70 -6.05 2.12 -0.07
CA TYR A 70 -5.40 3.35 0.37
C TYR A 70 -3.89 3.31 0.15
N LEU A 71 -3.28 4.49 0.12
CA LEU A 71 -1.84 4.68 0.18
C LEU A 71 -1.48 4.96 1.64
N GLU A 72 -0.62 4.13 2.20
CA GLU A 72 0.03 4.36 3.47
C GLU A 72 1.38 5.02 3.23
N VAL A 73 1.56 6.23 3.74
CA VAL A 73 2.87 6.89 3.81
C VAL A 73 3.42 6.65 5.20
N VAL A 74 4.52 5.91 5.31
CA VAL A 74 5.11 5.52 6.59
C VAL A 74 6.49 6.13 6.75
N GLY A 75 6.76 6.66 7.93
CA GLY A 75 8.05 7.24 8.31
C GLY A 75 8.41 6.96 9.76
N PRO A 76 9.59 7.41 10.21
CA PRO A 76 9.99 7.34 11.60
C PRO A 76 8.99 8.05 12.52
N ASP A 77 8.77 7.49 13.69
CA ASP A 77 8.03 8.13 14.77
C ASP A 77 9.03 8.72 15.78
N PRO A 78 9.17 10.04 15.87
CA PRO A 78 10.13 10.66 16.79
C PRO A 78 9.80 10.43 18.27
N GLU A 79 8.56 10.01 18.56
CA GLU A 79 8.11 9.74 19.93
C GLU A 79 8.41 8.30 20.39
N GLN A 80 8.93 7.46 19.48
CA GLN A 80 9.27 6.07 19.76
C GLN A 80 10.75 5.77 19.50
N PRO A 81 11.39 4.91 20.31
CA PRO A 81 12.71 4.41 19.98
C PRO A 81 12.68 3.59 18.70
N VAL A 82 13.73 3.69 17.90
CA VAL A 82 13.91 2.78 16.76
C VAL A 82 14.19 1.38 17.29
N ALA A 83 13.45 0.39 16.85
CA ALA A 83 13.63 -0.99 17.26
C ALA A 83 15.05 -1.51 16.91
N PRO A 84 15.62 -2.44 17.70
CA PRO A 84 16.86 -3.12 17.34
C PRO A 84 16.72 -3.73 15.93
N GLY A 85 17.65 -3.44 15.02
CA GLY A 85 17.59 -3.86 13.62
C GLY A 85 16.96 -2.83 12.66
N GLY A 86 16.69 -1.62 13.15
CA GLY A 86 16.17 -0.50 12.34
C GLY A 86 14.67 -0.57 12.11
N LEU A 87 14.16 0.40 11.36
CA LEU A 87 12.75 0.44 10.98
C LEU A 87 12.39 -0.75 10.09
N TRP A 88 11.15 -1.23 10.20
CA TRP A 88 10.71 -2.45 9.52
C TRP A 88 10.82 -2.37 7.98
N TYR A 89 10.75 -1.19 7.39
CA TYR A 89 10.86 -0.95 5.96
C TYR A 89 12.30 -0.61 5.48
N THR A 90 13.29 -0.47 6.37
CA THR A 90 14.68 -0.22 5.96
C THR A 90 15.34 -1.48 5.39
N GLY A 91 16.26 -1.31 4.43
CA GLY A 91 16.82 -2.42 3.65
C GLY A 91 15.87 -2.89 2.54
N GLY A 92 14.88 -2.08 2.19
CA GLY A 92 14.00 -2.28 1.05
C GLY A 92 14.71 -2.05 -0.29
N PRO A 93 13.96 -2.16 -1.39
CA PRO A 93 14.50 -2.28 -2.75
C PRO A 93 15.16 -1.02 -3.31
N ALA A 94 14.84 0.13 -2.75
CA ALA A 94 15.31 1.42 -3.26
C ALA A 94 15.67 2.39 -2.13
N PRO A 95 16.51 3.41 -2.41
CA PRO A 95 16.65 4.55 -1.52
C PRO A 95 15.30 5.22 -1.26
N LEU A 96 15.07 5.69 -0.03
CA LEU A 96 13.87 6.42 0.33
C LEU A 96 13.90 7.87 -0.23
N PRO A 97 12.76 8.42 -0.62
CA PRO A 97 11.40 7.86 -0.54
C PRO A 97 11.10 6.84 -1.63
N ALA A 98 10.37 5.77 -1.31
CA ALA A 98 10.05 4.71 -2.27
C ALA A 98 8.78 3.92 -1.92
N LEU A 99 8.15 3.35 -2.95
CA LEU A 99 7.14 2.30 -2.79
C LEU A 99 7.87 1.00 -2.41
N VAL A 100 7.69 0.54 -1.18
CA VAL A 100 8.52 -0.56 -0.62
C VAL A 100 7.83 -1.91 -0.61
N THR A 101 6.50 -1.92 -0.51
CA THR A 101 5.68 -3.13 -0.54
C THR A 101 4.19 -2.78 -0.66
N TRP A 102 3.33 -3.77 -0.64
CA TRP A 102 1.89 -3.62 -0.69
C TRP A 102 1.20 -4.76 0.06
N ALA A 103 -0.05 -4.58 0.41
CA ALA A 103 -0.85 -5.52 1.16
C ALA A 103 -2.03 -6.04 0.35
N VAL A 104 -2.36 -7.31 0.57
CA VAL A 104 -3.54 -7.98 0.02
C VAL A 104 -4.44 -8.42 1.17
N ARG A 105 -5.75 -8.23 1.03
CA ARG A 105 -6.73 -8.71 2.01
C ARG A 105 -6.84 -10.22 1.98
N SER A 106 -6.89 -10.83 3.16
CA SER A 106 -7.19 -12.26 3.32
C SER A 106 -7.85 -12.49 4.68
N ALA A 107 -8.85 -13.33 4.73
CA ALA A 107 -9.50 -13.74 5.98
C ALA A 107 -8.91 -15.02 6.58
N ASP A 108 -7.90 -15.63 5.96
CA ASP A 108 -7.30 -16.89 6.42
C ASP A 108 -5.77 -16.84 6.25
N LEU A 109 -5.13 -16.10 7.15
CA LEU A 109 -3.67 -15.88 7.10
C LEU A 109 -2.89 -17.15 7.48
N ASP A 110 -3.43 -17.98 8.37
CA ASP A 110 -2.77 -19.22 8.80
C ASP A 110 -2.71 -20.23 7.64
N ARG A 111 -3.79 -20.36 6.88
CA ARG A 111 -3.81 -21.19 5.67
C ARG A 111 -2.83 -20.69 4.61
N LEU A 112 -2.74 -19.38 4.41
CA LEU A 112 -1.76 -18.79 3.50
C LEU A 112 -0.34 -19.09 3.95
N ALA A 113 -0.04 -18.90 5.24
CA ALA A 113 1.29 -19.16 5.80
C ALA A 113 1.69 -20.64 5.75
N ALA A 114 0.72 -21.56 5.86
CA ALA A 114 0.93 -23.00 5.72
C ALA A 114 0.95 -23.48 4.25
N GLY A 115 0.52 -22.65 3.31
CA GLY A 115 0.39 -22.99 1.90
C GLY A 115 1.70 -22.98 1.12
N PRO A 116 1.66 -23.31 -0.19
CA PRO A 116 2.85 -23.45 -1.04
C PRO A 116 3.72 -22.19 -1.16
N GLY A 117 3.11 -21.00 -0.96
CA GLY A 117 3.80 -19.70 -0.96
C GLY A 117 4.21 -19.21 0.43
N GLY A 118 3.87 -19.94 1.51
CA GLY A 118 4.06 -19.49 2.89
C GLY A 118 5.51 -19.16 3.26
N HIS A 119 6.48 -19.82 2.64
CA HIS A 119 7.91 -19.55 2.82
C HIS A 119 8.32 -18.12 2.39
N LEU A 120 7.52 -17.45 1.57
CA LEU A 120 7.72 -16.06 1.15
C LEU A 120 7.17 -15.06 2.16
N LEU A 121 6.29 -15.50 3.05
CA LEU A 121 5.62 -14.68 4.05
C LEU A 121 6.41 -14.70 5.37
N GLY A 122 6.30 -13.64 6.14
CA GLY A 122 6.78 -13.62 7.52
C GLY A 122 5.72 -14.21 8.47
N PRO A 123 6.00 -14.22 9.78
CA PRO A 123 5.08 -14.76 10.76
C PRO A 123 3.77 -13.96 10.82
N VAL A 124 2.68 -14.68 11.08
CA VAL A 124 1.37 -14.05 11.36
C VAL A 124 1.45 -13.34 12.72
N ARG A 125 1.05 -12.08 12.77
CA ARG A 125 1.08 -11.23 13.96
C ARG A 125 -0.16 -10.38 14.08
N SER A 126 -0.70 -10.30 15.29
CA SER A 126 -1.71 -9.30 15.63
C SER A 126 -1.01 -7.97 15.88
N MET A 127 -1.52 -6.94 15.25
CA MET A 127 -1.03 -5.57 15.30
C MET A 127 -2.12 -4.63 15.78
N SER A 128 -1.73 -3.47 16.25
CA SER A 128 -2.67 -2.41 16.57
C SER A 128 -2.02 -1.04 16.44
N ARG A 129 -2.84 -0.01 16.33
CA ARG A 129 -2.44 1.37 16.49
C ARG A 129 -3.50 2.18 17.21
N THR A 130 -3.09 3.26 17.83
CA THR A 130 -4.00 4.24 18.41
C THR A 130 -4.22 5.36 17.39
N ARG A 131 -5.48 5.67 17.11
CA ARG A 131 -5.88 6.80 16.26
C ARG A 131 -5.65 8.13 16.99
N PRO A 132 -5.57 9.26 16.28
CA PRO A 132 -5.48 10.58 16.92
C PRO A 132 -6.61 10.86 17.93
N GLY A 133 -7.78 10.25 17.78
CA GLY A 133 -8.91 10.34 18.72
C GLY A 133 -8.82 9.45 19.96
N GLY A 134 -7.76 8.65 20.11
CA GLY A 134 -7.56 7.73 21.23
C GLY A 134 -8.09 6.32 21.02
N ASP A 135 -8.91 6.08 20.00
CA ASP A 135 -9.44 4.76 19.68
C ASP A 135 -8.35 3.80 19.22
N ARG A 136 -8.34 2.59 19.76
CA ARG A 136 -7.43 1.54 19.34
C ARG A 136 -8.09 0.68 18.26
N ILE A 137 -7.42 0.54 17.13
CA ILE A 137 -7.79 -0.41 16.08
C ILE A 137 -6.78 -1.54 16.02
N ALA A 138 -7.24 -2.73 15.65
CA ALA A 138 -6.41 -3.93 15.59
C ALA A 138 -6.66 -4.69 14.29
N TRP A 139 -5.63 -5.38 13.84
CA TRP A 139 -5.65 -6.26 12.68
C TRP A 139 -4.64 -7.38 12.85
N THR A 140 -4.69 -8.37 12.01
CA THR A 140 -3.66 -9.41 11.91
C THR A 140 -3.02 -9.35 10.52
N LEU A 141 -1.74 -9.60 10.43
CA LEU A 141 -1.03 -9.60 9.15
C LEU A 141 0.11 -10.63 9.14
N THR A 142 0.52 -11.04 7.95
CA THR A 142 1.81 -11.71 7.77
C THR A 142 2.87 -10.61 7.75
N MET A 143 3.78 -10.60 8.73
CA MET A 143 4.83 -9.58 8.78
C MET A 143 5.65 -9.59 7.50
N PRO A 144 5.98 -8.42 6.92
CA PRO A 144 6.91 -8.37 5.79
C PRO A 144 8.24 -9.02 6.18
N ARG A 145 8.73 -9.94 5.36
CA ARG A 145 10.07 -10.55 5.56
C ARG A 145 11.17 -9.54 5.22
N LYS A 146 12.29 -9.66 5.93
CA LYS A 146 13.52 -8.92 5.59
C LYS A 146 14.60 -9.91 5.11
N PRO A 147 15.28 -9.64 3.99
CA PRO A 147 14.95 -8.62 3.00
C PRO A 147 13.58 -8.87 2.36
N PHE A 148 12.95 -7.82 1.83
CA PHE A 148 11.66 -7.95 1.16
C PHE A 148 11.75 -8.91 -0.02
N PRO A 149 10.91 -9.99 -0.06
CA PRO A 149 10.95 -10.95 -1.15
C PRO A 149 10.67 -10.26 -2.49
N ARG A 150 11.51 -10.60 -3.48
CA ARG A 150 11.46 -9.98 -4.81
C ARG A 150 11.40 -8.45 -4.75
N GLN A 151 12.12 -7.86 -3.80
CA GLN A 151 12.23 -6.40 -3.64
C GLN A 151 10.86 -5.73 -3.42
N GLY A 152 10.00 -6.35 -2.61
CA GLY A 152 8.69 -5.83 -2.25
C GLY A 152 7.56 -6.15 -3.23
N ILE A 153 7.84 -6.82 -4.35
CA ILE A 153 6.82 -7.23 -5.32
C ILE A 153 5.92 -8.32 -4.73
N ILE A 154 6.46 -9.21 -3.90
CA ILE A 154 5.64 -10.15 -3.14
C ILE A 154 4.96 -9.40 -1.99
N PRO A 155 3.61 -9.40 -1.93
CA PRO A 155 2.86 -8.69 -0.90
C PRO A 155 2.96 -9.36 0.47
N PHE A 156 2.61 -8.63 1.50
CA PHE A 156 2.12 -9.22 2.73
C PHE A 156 0.58 -9.26 2.74
N PHE A 157 0.01 -10.02 3.67
CA PHE A 157 -1.44 -10.18 3.75
C PHE A 157 -1.96 -9.62 5.07
N ILE A 158 -3.16 -9.06 5.03
CA ILE A 158 -3.80 -8.40 6.15
C ILE A 158 -5.26 -8.87 6.31
N ASP A 159 -5.64 -9.12 7.54
CA ASP A 159 -7.01 -9.37 7.97
C ASP A 159 -7.42 -8.31 9.00
N TRP A 160 -8.45 -7.55 8.68
CA TRP A 160 -9.02 -6.55 9.56
C TRP A 160 -9.98 -7.15 10.60
N GLY A 161 -10.37 -8.43 10.44
CA GLY A 161 -11.36 -9.07 11.29
C GLY A 161 -12.65 -8.24 11.38
N ASN A 162 -13.01 -7.86 12.62
CA ASN A 162 -14.16 -6.99 12.87
C ASN A 162 -13.84 -5.47 12.84
N THR A 163 -12.59 -5.11 12.64
CA THR A 163 -12.20 -3.69 12.53
C THR A 163 -12.66 -3.14 11.17
N PRO A 164 -13.39 -2.02 11.13
CA PRO A 164 -13.73 -1.38 9.86
C PRO A 164 -12.48 -1.05 9.05
N HIS A 165 -12.52 -1.37 7.75
CA HIS A 165 -11.43 -1.03 6.85
C HIS A 165 -11.18 0.48 6.81
N PRO A 166 -9.92 0.98 6.80
CA PRO A 166 -9.63 2.41 6.86
C PRO A 166 -10.39 3.28 5.84
N CYS A 167 -10.63 2.76 4.64
CA CYS A 167 -11.40 3.48 3.62
C CYS A 167 -12.88 3.75 3.98
N ALA A 168 -13.42 3.09 5.01
CA ALA A 168 -14.77 3.41 5.49
C ALA A 168 -14.85 4.82 6.11
N GLU A 169 -13.73 5.31 6.64
CA GLU A 169 -13.64 6.60 7.34
C GLU A 169 -12.78 7.62 6.61
N LEU A 170 -11.84 7.16 5.76
CA LEU A 170 -10.98 8.05 4.99
C LEU A 170 -11.82 8.83 3.96
N PRO A 171 -11.70 10.17 3.93
CA PRO A 171 -12.39 10.97 2.95
C PRO A 171 -11.92 10.63 1.54
N ASP A 172 -12.85 10.53 0.61
CA ASP A 172 -12.53 10.41 -0.80
C ASP A 172 -12.08 11.78 -1.35
N ARG A 173 -10.80 11.89 -1.67
CA ARG A 173 -10.17 13.09 -2.22
C ARG A 173 -10.03 13.07 -3.74
N GLY A 174 -10.64 12.07 -4.41
CA GLY A 174 -10.61 11.95 -5.87
C GLY A 174 -9.34 11.30 -6.44
N VAL A 175 -8.37 10.92 -5.62
CA VAL A 175 -7.19 10.18 -6.10
C VAL A 175 -7.57 8.72 -6.36
N ARG A 176 -7.08 8.15 -7.46
CA ARG A 176 -7.38 6.78 -7.86
C ARG A 176 -6.12 6.00 -8.22
N LEU A 177 -6.02 4.78 -7.70
CA LEU A 177 -5.02 3.82 -8.19
C LEU A 177 -5.44 3.36 -9.58
N VAL A 178 -4.61 3.67 -10.57
CA VAL A 178 -4.82 3.28 -11.96
C VAL A 178 -4.15 1.96 -12.25
N ARG A 179 -2.92 1.78 -11.76
CA ARG A 179 -2.13 0.58 -12.01
C ARG A 179 -1.16 0.34 -10.87
N LEU A 180 -1.02 -0.93 -10.47
CA LEU A 180 0.12 -1.44 -9.72
C LEU A 180 0.79 -2.50 -10.57
N SER A 181 2.11 -2.46 -10.67
CA SER A 181 2.90 -3.45 -11.42
C SER A 181 4.25 -3.67 -10.76
N GLY A 182 4.84 -4.84 -10.99
CA GLY A 182 6.20 -5.18 -10.62
C GLY A 182 7.15 -5.06 -11.80
N ARG A 183 8.43 -4.90 -11.51
CA ARG A 183 9.55 -5.04 -12.45
C ARG A 183 10.55 -6.00 -11.83
N HIS A 184 11.07 -6.95 -12.60
CA HIS A 184 12.08 -7.89 -12.10
C HIS A 184 12.86 -8.49 -13.27
N PRO A 185 14.18 -8.77 -13.13
CA PRO A 185 14.97 -9.44 -14.18
C PRO A 185 14.44 -10.83 -14.56
N ASP A 186 13.79 -11.53 -13.61
CA ASP A 186 13.11 -12.82 -13.84
C ASP A 186 11.62 -12.70 -13.49
N PRO A 187 10.80 -12.14 -14.40
CA PRO A 187 9.37 -11.92 -14.15
C PRO A 187 8.58 -13.23 -14.03
N GLU A 188 9.01 -14.29 -14.72
CA GLU A 188 8.32 -15.57 -14.67
C GLU A 188 8.43 -16.24 -13.30
N ALA A 189 9.60 -16.16 -12.64
CA ALA A 189 9.74 -16.65 -11.28
C ALA A 189 8.84 -15.88 -10.31
N VAL A 190 8.77 -14.56 -10.46
CA VAL A 190 7.91 -13.71 -9.63
C VAL A 190 6.43 -14.06 -9.82
N ARG A 191 5.96 -14.21 -11.07
CA ARG A 191 4.56 -14.59 -11.36
C ARG A 191 4.22 -15.96 -10.79
N ARG A 192 5.13 -16.95 -10.88
CA ARG A 192 4.92 -18.27 -10.24
C ARG A 192 4.80 -18.17 -8.71
N GLU A 193 5.61 -17.34 -8.07
CA GLU A 193 5.55 -17.12 -6.63
C GLU A 193 4.26 -16.40 -6.20
N LEU A 194 3.87 -15.36 -6.92
CA LEU A 194 2.58 -14.68 -6.72
C LEU A 194 1.41 -15.66 -6.90
N GLY A 195 1.43 -16.49 -7.95
CA GLY A 195 0.40 -17.51 -8.18
C GLY A 195 0.27 -18.53 -7.05
N ARG A 196 1.36 -18.91 -6.38
CA ARG A 196 1.32 -19.78 -5.19
C ARG A 196 0.61 -19.11 -3.98
N LEU A 197 0.56 -17.78 -3.97
CA LEU A 197 -0.15 -16.99 -2.98
C LEU A 197 -1.57 -16.61 -3.43
N GLY A 198 -2.00 -17.04 -4.62
CA GLY A 198 -3.29 -16.67 -5.19
C GLY A 198 -3.38 -15.21 -5.62
N VAL A 199 -2.24 -14.60 -5.95
CA VAL A 199 -2.14 -13.18 -6.32
C VAL A 199 -1.71 -13.06 -7.77
N GLU A 200 -2.34 -12.16 -8.51
CA GLU A 200 -1.95 -11.80 -9.87
C GLU A 200 -1.42 -10.36 -9.87
N LEU A 201 -0.28 -10.16 -10.50
CA LEU A 201 0.32 -8.85 -10.73
C LEU A 201 1.06 -8.88 -12.08
N GLU A 202 0.92 -7.81 -12.84
CA GLU A 202 1.75 -7.61 -14.03
C GLU A 202 3.21 -7.38 -13.61
N VAL A 203 4.14 -8.14 -14.18
CA VAL A 203 5.58 -7.98 -13.90
C VAL A 203 6.35 -7.87 -15.22
N ALA A 204 7.05 -6.76 -15.41
CA ALA A 204 7.90 -6.52 -16.58
C ALA A 204 9.34 -7.00 -16.33
N ALA A 205 10.05 -7.32 -17.44
CA ALA A 205 11.46 -7.71 -17.41
C ALA A 205 12.36 -6.46 -17.35
N GLU A 206 12.55 -5.92 -16.15
CA GLU A 206 13.34 -4.71 -15.89
C GLU A 206 14.06 -4.81 -14.54
N GLN A 207 14.77 -3.76 -14.13
CA GLN A 207 15.34 -3.65 -12.78
C GLN A 207 14.23 -3.78 -11.73
N ALA A 208 14.50 -4.56 -10.67
CA ALA A 208 13.49 -4.93 -9.69
C ALA A 208 12.93 -3.73 -8.92
N GLY A 209 11.60 -3.73 -8.73
CA GLY A 209 10.86 -2.72 -7.97
C GLY A 209 9.36 -2.77 -8.21
N LEU A 210 8.63 -2.01 -7.41
CA LEU A 210 7.19 -1.75 -7.58
C LEU A 210 6.98 -0.42 -8.29
N VAL A 211 5.90 -0.34 -9.06
CA VAL A 211 5.45 0.89 -9.72
C VAL A 211 3.95 1.03 -9.51
N ALA A 212 3.53 2.16 -8.97
CA ALA A 212 2.13 2.53 -8.89
C ALA A 212 1.86 3.79 -9.73
N VAL A 213 0.80 3.76 -10.52
CA VAL A 213 0.30 4.93 -11.24
C VAL A 213 -0.98 5.38 -10.58
N LEU A 214 -0.98 6.61 -10.08
CA LEU A 214 -2.14 7.25 -9.47
C LEU A 214 -2.68 8.33 -10.40
N GLN A 215 -4.01 8.48 -10.44
CA GLN A 215 -4.67 9.61 -11.09
C GLN A 215 -5.04 10.63 -10.03
N THR A 216 -4.69 11.89 -10.26
CA THR A 216 -5.06 13.02 -9.40
C THR A 216 -6.53 13.41 -9.59
N PRO A 217 -7.13 14.20 -8.69
CA PRO A 217 -8.46 14.76 -8.89
C PRO A 217 -8.58 15.62 -10.17
N ALA A 218 -7.49 16.22 -10.61
CA ALA A 218 -7.42 17.02 -11.84
C ALA A 218 -7.32 16.15 -13.12
N GLY A 219 -7.10 14.82 -12.96
CA GLY A 219 -6.97 13.89 -14.09
C GLY A 219 -5.54 13.56 -14.49
N ASP A 220 -4.55 14.23 -13.91
CA ASP A 220 -3.13 13.98 -14.19
C ASP A 220 -2.67 12.62 -13.65
N ARG A 221 -1.58 12.11 -14.21
CA ARG A 221 -0.97 10.86 -13.78
C ARG A 221 0.31 11.09 -13.01
N VAL A 222 0.40 10.50 -11.83
CA VAL A 222 1.58 10.52 -10.96
C VAL A 222 2.07 9.09 -10.77
N THR A 223 3.37 8.88 -11.03
CA THR A 223 4.03 7.57 -10.80
C THR A 223 4.82 7.62 -9.50
N LEU A 224 4.65 6.57 -8.68
CA LEU A 224 5.39 6.28 -7.46
C LEU A 224 6.29 5.06 -7.69
#